data_4969d963c14b6a4f0cbca9ab8b138a47
#
_entry.id   4969d963c14b6a4f0cbca9ab8b138a47
#
_cell.length_a   1.000
_cell.length_b   1.000
_cell.length_c   1.000
_cell.angle_alpha   90.00
_cell.angle_beta   90.00
_cell.angle_gamma   90.00
#
_symmetry.space_group_name_H-M   'P 1'
#
loop_
_entity.id
_entity.type
_entity.pdbx_description
1 polymer ?
#
loop_
_entity_poly.entity_id
_entity_poly.type
_entity_poly.pdbx_seq_one_letter_code
_entity_poly.pdbx_strand_id
1 'polypeptide(L)'
;AETVLGKALKDLPRDRYYLSTKVGRYGKDGVNLWDYSAKRATESVYESMERLNIDFIDLINVHDVELADLNQVVNETLPALVELREKGVVGHVGITDLQLENLKWVIDHSPSGTIESVLSFCHYCLCDDKLADFLDYFESKEIGVINASPLSMGLLSERGVPAWHPAPKPLVEACR
;
A
#
# COMPACT_ATOMS: atom_id res chain seq x y z
N ALA A 1 4.23 -11.28 -8.35
CA ALA A 1 4.20 -10.02 -9.11
C ALA A 1 5.63 -9.48 -9.35
N GLU A 2 6.45 -9.23 -8.32
CA GLU A 2 7.77 -8.58 -8.41
C GLU A 2 8.74 -9.27 -9.36
N THR A 3 8.88 -10.59 -9.30
CA THR A 3 9.75 -11.37 -10.21
C THR A 3 9.38 -11.22 -11.69
N VAL A 4 8.08 -11.10 -11.99
CA VAL A 4 7.61 -10.86 -13.37
C VAL A 4 7.89 -9.44 -13.79
N LEU A 5 7.63 -8.48 -12.88
CA LEU A 5 7.89 -7.07 -13.12
C LEU A 5 9.39 -6.80 -13.32
N GLY A 6 10.27 -7.38 -12.47
CA GLY A 6 11.72 -7.24 -12.61
C GLY A 6 12.24 -7.74 -13.95
N LYS A 7 11.65 -8.83 -14.49
CA LYS A 7 11.97 -9.29 -15.85
C LYS A 7 11.49 -8.31 -16.93
N ALA A 8 10.29 -7.76 -16.77
CA ALA A 8 9.70 -6.84 -17.75
C ALA A 8 10.41 -5.47 -17.78
N LEU A 9 10.93 -5.02 -16.65
CA LEU A 9 11.62 -3.73 -16.50
C LEU A 9 13.11 -3.77 -16.88
N LYS A 10 13.69 -4.95 -17.09
CA LYS A 10 15.12 -5.18 -17.27
C LYS A 10 15.77 -4.27 -18.33
N ASP A 11 15.04 -4.03 -19.42
CA ASP A 11 15.54 -3.29 -20.58
C ASP A 11 15.06 -1.83 -20.61
N LEU A 12 14.32 -1.39 -19.56
CA LEU A 12 13.86 -0.01 -19.42
C LEU A 12 14.84 0.81 -18.57
N PRO A 13 15.24 2.02 -19.02
CA PRO A 13 16.02 2.92 -18.19
C PRO A 13 15.34 3.20 -16.86
N ARG A 14 16.08 3.12 -15.75
CA ARG A 14 15.54 3.22 -14.37
C ARG A 14 14.89 4.57 -14.08
N ASP A 15 15.31 5.62 -14.72
CA ASP A 15 14.79 6.98 -14.63
C ASP A 15 13.45 7.21 -15.37
N ARG A 16 12.93 6.18 -16.06
CA ARG A 16 11.68 6.28 -16.84
C ARG A 16 10.44 5.79 -16.09
N TYR A 17 10.58 5.32 -14.87
CA TYR A 17 9.45 4.83 -14.06
C TYR A 17 9.71 5.01 -12.56
N TYR A 18 8.61 5.19 -11.83
CA TYR A 18 8.58 5.07 -10.38
C TYR A 18 8.08 3.68 -10.00
N LEU A 19 8.73 3.07 -9.01
CA LEU A 19 8.40 1.73 -8.57
C LEU A 19 7.95 1.73 -7.11
N SER A 20 6.76 1.18 -6.88
CA SER A 20 6.21 1.00 -5.55
C SER A 20 6.03 -0.48 -5.23
N THR A 21 6.43 -0.89 -4.03
CA THR A 21 6.14 -2.21 -3.48
C THR A 21 5.75 -2.12 -2.00
N LYS A 22 5.57 -3.25 -1.34
CA LYS A 22 4.98 -3.31 0.00
C LYS A 22 5.73 -4.27 0.91
N VAL A 23 5.72 -3.97 2.22
CA VAL A 23 6.14 -4.86 3.31
C VAL A 23 4.93 -5.23 4.18
N GLY A 24 5.04 -6.25 5.01
CA GLY A 24 4.01 -6.67 5.98
C GLY A 24 3.29 -7.96 5.58
N ARG A 25 3.16 -8.29 4.29
CA ARG A 25 2.50 -9.51 3.80
C ARG A 25 3.46 -10.40 3.02
N TYR A 26 3.71 -11.62 3.49
CA TYR A 26 4.79 -12.46 2.96
C TYR A 26 4.39 -13.85 2.48
N GLY A 27 3.44 -14.50 3.12
CA GLY A 27 3.06 -15.88 2.83
C GLY A 27 1.99 -16.03 1.74
N LYS A 28 1.80 -17.30 1.29
CA LYS A 28 0.68 -17.68 0.41
C LYS A 28 -0.34 -18.56 1.14
N ASP A 29 0.04 -19.19 2.24
CA ASP A 29 -0.66 -20.35 2.81
C ASP A 29 -1.21 -20.12 4.23
N GLY A 30 -1.50 -18.88 4.63
CA GLY A 30 -2.21 -18.53 5.87
C GLY A 30 -1.41 -18.66 7.17
N VAL A 31 -0.25 -19.29 7.15
CA VAL A 31 0.68 -19.34 8.31
C VAL A 31 1.81 -18.36 8.05
N ASN A 32 2.05 -17.44 9.01
CA ASN A 32 3.04 -16.34 8.88
C ASN A 32 2.79 -15.43 7.67
N LEU A 33 1.51 -15.22 7.34
CA LEU A 33 1.12 -14.35 6.22
C LEU A 33 1.49 -12.90 6.49
N TRP A 34 1.38 -12.46 7.75
CA TRP A 34 1.58 -11.09 8.18
C TRP A 34 2.68 -11.01 9.22
N ASP A 35 3.65 -10.11 9.03
CA ASP A 35 4.71 -9.80 9.98
C ASP A 35 5.14 -8.35 9.80
N TYR A 36 4.86 -7.52 10.78
CA TYR A 36 5.16 -6.09 10.78
C TYR A 36 6.37 -5.73 11.65
N SER A 37 7.18 -6.72 12.07
CA SER A 37 8.40 -6.46 12.80
C SER A 37 9.42 -5.66 11.98
N ALA A 38 10.18 -4.80 12.64
CA ALA A 38 11.25 -4.01 12.03
C ALA A 38 12.25 -4.89 11.25
N LYS A 39 12.62 -6.04 11.83
CA LYS A 39 13.53 -7.00 11.20
C LYS A 39 12.97 -7.52 9.88
N ARG A 40 11.73 -8.05 9.91
CA ARG A 40 11.12 -8.65 8.71
C ARG A 40 10.83 -7.63 7.61
N ALA A 41 10.41 -6.42 7.99
CA ALA A 41 10.20 -5.33 7.06
C ALA A 41 11.51 -4.96 6.33
N THR A 42 12.60 -4.81 7.09
CA THR A 42 13.93 -4.51 6.51
C THR A 42 14.40 -5.62 5.55
N GLU A 43 14.35 -6.88 5.98
CA GLU A 43 14.73 -8.02 5.13
C GLU A 43 13.90 -8.06 3.83
N SER A 44 12.60 -7.82 3.93
CA SER A 44 11.67 -7.82 2.80
C SER A 44 11.98 -6.75 1.76
N VAL A 45 12.45 -5.58 2.16
CA VAL A 45 12.86 -4.53 1.22
C VAL A 45 13.97 -5.05 0.31
N TYR A 46 15.02 -5.64 0.88
CA TYR A 46 16.13 -6.18 0.10
C TYR A 46 15.72 -7.37 -0.77
N GLU A 47 14.88 -8.28 -0.24
CA GLU A 47 14.30 -9.37 -1.04
C GLU A 47 13.48 -8.85 -2.23
N SER A 48 12.76 -7.75 -2.06
CA SER A 48 12.00 -7.11 -3.14
C SER A 48 12.93 -6.53 -4.19
N MET A 49 14.00 -5.86 -3.77
CA MET A 49 15.03 -5.32 -4.68
C MET A 49 15.69 -6.44 -5.51
N GLU A 50 16.02 -7.58 -4.90
CA GLU A 50 16.54 -8.75 -5.63
C GLU A 50 15.53 -9.27 -6.66
N ARG A 51 14.26 -9.45 -6.29
CA ARG A 51 13.21 -9.96 -7.20
C ARG A 51 12.91 -8.99 -8.34
N LEU A 52 13.03 -7.69 -8.09
CA LEU A 52 12.80 -6.61 -9.05
C LEU A 52 14.05 -6.30 -9.88
N ASN A 53 15.23 -6.77 -9.45
CA ASN A 53 16.53 -6.49 -10.05
C ASN A 53 16.82 -4.97 -10.12
N ILE A 54 16.68 -4.29 -8.96
CA ILE A 54 16.89 -2.86 -8.78
C ILE A 54 17.71 -2.60 -7.51
N ASP A 55 18.29 -1.43 -7.39
CA ASP A 55 19.08 -0.96 -6.24
C ASP A 55 18.38 0.16 -5.43
N PHE A 56 17.19 0.57 -5.84
CA PHE A 56 16.42 1.62 -5.18
C PHE A 56 14.92 1.44 -5.41
N ILE A 57 14.11 1.61 -4.35
CA ILE A 57 12.64 1.60 -4.40
C ILE A 57 12.12 3.02 -4.20
N ASP A 58 11.34 3.55 -5.14
CA ASP A 58 10.83 4.92 -5.04
C ASP A 58 9.82 5.10 -3.90
N LEU A 59 8.92 4.13 -3.72
CA LEU A 59 7.90 4.16 -2.66
C LEU A 59 7.72 2.78 -2.03
N ILE A 60 8.00 2.69 -0.73
CA ILE A 60 7.70 1.49 0.06
C ILE A 60 6.47 1.72 0.93
N ASN A 61 5.49 0.82 0.86
CA ASN A 61 4.28 0.90 1.67
C ASN A 61 4.22 -0.20 2.72
N VAL A 62 3.74 0.12 3.93
CA VAL A 62 3.27 -0.88 4.88
C VAL A 62 1.89 -1.35 4.42
N HIS A 63 1.74 -2.66 4.15
CA HIS A 63 0.57 -3.26 3.52
C HIS A 63 -0.53 -3.52 4.55
N ASP A 64 -1.77 -3.07 4.24
CA ASP A 64 -3.00 -3.43 4.94
C ASP A 64 -2.83 -3.36 6.47
N VAL A 65 -2.57 -2.13 7.00
CA VAL A 65 -2.23 -1.92 8.42
C VAL A 65 -3.37 -2.32 9.36
N GLU A 66 -4.60 -2.47 8.87
CA GLU A 66 -5.74 -3.04 9.62
C GLU A 66 -5.50 -4.46 10.14
N LEU A 67 -4.53 -5.17 9.56
CA LEU A 67 -4.18 -6.53 9.94
C LEU A 67 -2.99 -6.60 10.90
N ALA A 68 -2.46 -5.44 11.29
CA ALA A 68 -1.37 -5.27 12.23
C ALA A 68 -1.87 -4.80 13.61
N ASP A 69 -1.01 -4.91 14.62
CA ASP A 69 -1.09 -3.98 15.75
C ASP A 69 -0.57 -2.61 15.28
N LEU A 70 -1.44 -1.60 15.25
CA LEU A 70 -1.08 -0.26 14.79
C LEU A 70 0.08 0.34 15.61
N ASN A 71 0.19 0.00 16.91
CA ASN A 71 1.34 0.43 17.73
C ASN A 71 2.64 -0.20 17.24
N GLN A 72 2.62 -1.45 16.78
CA GLN A 72 3.80 -2.08 16.19
C GLN A 72 4.19 -1.38 14.88
N VAL A 73 3.21 -1.05 14.04
CA VAL A 73 3.47 -0.28 12.81
C VAL A 73 4.18 1.04 13.13
N VAL A 74 3.67 1.79 14.10
CA VAL A 74 4.22 3.11 14.49
C VAL A 74 5.60 2.99 15.16
N ASN A 75 5.81 1.99 16.02
CA ASN A 75 7.00 1.92 16.88
C ASN A 75 8.11 1.00 16.34
N GLU A 76 7.82 0.13 15.37
CA GLU A 76 8.81 -0.80 14.81
C GLU A 76 8.93 -0.66 13.29
N THR A 77 7.81 -0.87 12.54
CA THR A 77 7.85 -0.96 11.09
C THR A 77 8.25 0.36 10.45
N LEU A 78 7.55 1.45 10.78
CA LEU A 78 7.80 2.77 10.20
C LEU A 78 9.21 3.30 10.53
N PRO A 79 9.72 3.22 11.78
CA PRO A 79 11.10 3.60 12.08
C PRO A 79 12.14 2.84 11.24
N ALA A 80 11.95 1.54 11.02
CA ALA A 80 12.85 0.74 10.19
C ALA A 80 12.85 1.18 8.71
N LEU A 81 11.68 1.54 8.17
CA LEU A 81 11.57 2.05 6.81
C LEU A 81 12.15 3.47 6.66
N VAL A 82 11.98 4.32 7.69
CA VAL A 82 12.62 5.65 7.74
C VAL A 82 14.14 5.50 7.73
N GLU A 83 14.70 4.57 8.50
CA GLU A 83 16.14 4.28 8.50
C GLU A 83 16.64 3.87 7.09
N LEU A 84 15.86 3.05 6.36
CA LEU A 84 16.16 2.69 4.98
C LEU A 84 16.07 3.88 4.02
N ARG A 85 15.14 4.81 4.26
CA ARG A 85 15.04 6.07 3.51
C ARG A 85 16.28 6.95 3.74
N GLU A 86 16.70 7.11 4.99
CA GLU A 86 17.90 7.86 5.35
C GLU A 86 19.19 7.27 4.74
N LYS A 87 19.23 5.94 4.57
CA LYS A 87 20.31 5.22 3.89
C LYS A 87 20.23 5.31 2.36
N GLY A 88 19.18 5.90 1.80
CA GLY A 88 18.98 6.01 0.34
C GLY A 88 18.60 4.69 -0.33
N VAL A 89 18.09 3.71 0.41
CA VAL A 89 17.59 2.43 -0.11
C VAL A 89 16.17 2.56 -0.65
N VAL A 90 15.34 3.35 0.03
CA VAL A 90 13.99 3.72 -0.42
C VAL A 90 13.84 5.23 -0.49
N GLY A 91 12.97 5.73 -1.38
CA GLY A 91 12.74 7.15 -1.57
C GLY A 91 11.69 7.71 -0.61
N HIS A 92 10.53 7.07 -0.57
CA HIS A 92 9.38 7.51 0.20
C HIS A 92 8.76 6.35 0.98
N VAL A 93 8.12 6.68 2.11
CA VAL A 93 7.41 5.73 2.96
C VAL A 93 5.91 6.02 2.94
N GLY A 94 5.11 4.98 2.75
CA GLY A 94 3.66 5.06 2.76
C GLY A 94 3.00 3.94 3.56
N ILE A 95 1.70 4.04 3.72
CA ILE A 95 0.85 3.01 4.35
C ILE A 95 -0.37 2.72 3.50
N THR A 96 -0.93 1.51 3.60
CA THR A 96 -2.16 1.13 2.91
C THR A 96 -3.16 0.54 3.88
N ASP A 97 -4.44 0.86 3.68
CA ASP A 97 -5.53 0.32 4.49
C ASP A 97 -6.86 0.36 3.73
N LEU A 98 -7.80 -0.49 4.13
CA LEU A 98 -9.21 -0.40 3.79
C LEU A 98 -9.92 0.66 4.67
N GLN A 99 -9.52 0.81 5.95
CA GLN A 99 -10.17 1.72 6.89
C GLN A 99 -9.43 3.06 6.94
N LEU A 100 -10.09 4.13 6.51
CA LEU A 100 -9.51 5.48 6.45
C LEU A 100 -9.12 6.02 7.84
N GLU A 101 -9.87 5.64 8.86
CA GLU A 101 -9.62 6.00 10.26
C GLU A 101 -8.30 5.42 10.78
N ASN A 102 -7.92 4.21 10.34
CA ASN A 102 -6.63 3.63 10.70
C ASN A 102 -5.47 4.40 10.06
N LEU A 103 -5.60 4.76 8.78
CA LEU A 103 -4.62 5.61 8.11
C LEU A 103 -4.39 6.90 8.89
N LYS A 104 -5.50 7.59 9.25
CA LYS A 104 -5.46 8.80 10.06
C LYS A 104 -4.81 8.55 11.43
N TRP A 105 -5.18 7.46 12.11
CA TRP A 105 -4.63 7.12 13.41
C TRP A 105 -3.11 6.91 13.36
N VAL A 106 -2.63 6.13 12.40
CA VAL A 106 -1.18 5.87 12.23
C VAL A 106 -0.42 7.17 11.95
N ILE A 107 -0.98 8.06 11.11
CA ILE A 107 -0.38 9.36 10.81
C ILE A 107 -0.30 10.23 12.07
N ASP A 108 -1.38 10.31 12.85
CA ASP A 108 -1.44 11.15 14.05
C ASP A 108 -0.52 10.66 15.18
N HIS A 109 -0.15 9.35 15.18
CA HIS A 109 0.74 8.75 16.17
C HIS A 109 2.18 8.58 15.68
N SER A 110 2.47 9.00 14.45
CA SER A 110 3.83 8.99 13.87
C SER A 110 4.44 10.39 13.87
N PRO A 111 5.77 10.53 13.97
CA PRO A 111 6.43 11.82 13.76
C PRO A 111 6.08 12.41 12.39
N SER A 112 5.96 13.74 12.31
CA SER A 112 5.70 14.42 11.03
C SER A 112 6.77 14.07 10.00
N GLY A 113 6.36 13.83 8.74
CA GLY A 113 7.25 13.45 7.64
C GLY A 113 7.69 11.99 7.66
N THR A 114 7.18 11.17 8.59
CA THR A 114 7.39 9.71 8.56
C THR A 114 6.65 9.07 7.39
N ILE A 115 5.40 9.46 7.18
CA ILE A 115 4.50 8.95 6.15
C ILE A 115 4.31 10.04 5.10
N GLU A 116 4.61 9.73 3.85
CA GLU A 116 4.55 10.65 2.72
C GLU A 116 3.45 10.28 1.73
N SER A 117 2.90 9.05 1.84
CA SER A 117 1.75 8.65 1.03
C SER A 117 0.81 7.69 1.76
N VAL A 118 -0.45 7.75 1.39
CA VAL A 118 -1.46 6.77 1.75
C VAL A 118 -2.05 6.12 0.50
N LEU A 119 -2.33 4.82 0.59
CA LEU A 119 -3.12 4.12 -0.42
C LEU A 119 -4.43 3.67 0.21
N SER A 120 -5.53 4.31 -0.21
CA SER A 120 -6.89 3.94 0.18
C SER A 120 -7.46 2.90 -0.79
N PHE A 121 -8.09 1.85 -0.25
CA PHE A 121 -8.65 0.76 -1.03
C PHE A 121 -10.18 0.89 -1.13
N CYS A 122 -10.70 1.05 -2.36
CA CYS A 122 -12.14 1.06 -2.69
C CYS A 122 -12.98 2.23 -2.17
N HIS A 123 -12.42 3.27 -1.59
CA HIS A 123 -13.18 4.40 -1.00
C HIS A 123 -13.23 5.66 -1.88
N TYR A 124 -12.90 5.53 -3.19
CA TYR A 124 -13.13 6.61 -4.15
C TYR A 124 -13.51 6.03 -5.51
N CYS A 125 -14.78 5.71 -5.65
CA CYS A 125 -15.39 5.14 -6.84
C CYS A 125 -16.85 5.60 -6.95
N LEU A 126 -17.57 5.18 -7.99
CA LEU A 126 -18.99 5.56 -8.17
C LEU A 126 -19.92 5.03 -7.07
N CYS A 127 -19.50 4.03 -6.28
CA CYS A 127 -20.29 3.41 -5.23
C CYS A 127 -19.90 3.89 -3.82
N ASP A 128 -18.75 4.52 -3.65
CA ASP A 128 -18.20 4.94 -2.36
C ASP A 128 -17.22 6.10 -2.57
N ASP A 129 -17.46 7.23 -1.94
CA ASP A 129 -16.66 8.45 -2.03
C ASP A 129 -16.11 8.95 -0.69
N LYS A 130 -16.12 8.08 0.34
CA LYS A 130 -15.67 8.42 1.71
C LYS A 130 -14.25 8.99 1.78
N LEU A 131 -13.37 8.62 0.86
CA LEU A 131 -12.03 9.17 0.80
C LEU A 131 -12.05 10.70 0.64
N ALA A 132 -13.10 11.27 0.01
CA ALA A 132 -13.24 12.71 -0.14
C ALA A 132 -13.22 13.45 1.21
N ASP A 133 -13.81 12.86 2.27
CA ASP A 133 -13.87 13.45 3.60
C ASP A 133 -12.49 13.56 4.28
N PHE A 134 -11.49 12.84 3.78
CA PHE A 134 -10.14 12.79 4.32
C PHE A 134 -9.10 13.57 3.49
N LEU A 135 -9.45 14.04 2.30
CA LEU A 135 -8.48 14.68 1.39
C LEU A 135 -7.87 15.95 2.00
N ASP A 136 -8.67 16.83 2.59
CA ASP A 136 -8.18 18.05 3.24
C ASP A 136 -7.24 17.72 4.41
N TYR A 137 -7.52 16.64 5.15
CA TYR A 137 -6.65 16.18 6.22
C TYR A 137 -5.29 15.71 5.66
N PHE A 138 -5.27 14.85 4.63
CA PHE A 138 -4.02 14.39 4.03
C PHE A 138 -3.23 15.53 3.40
N GLU A 139 -3.90 16.46 2.72
CA GLU A 139 -3.27 17.66 2.15
C GLU A 139 -2.63 18.50 3.24
N SER A 140 -3.33 18.73 4.37
CA SER A 140 -2.80 19.50 5.52
C SER A 140 -1.55 18.88 6.15
N LYS A 141 -1.31 17.60 5.92
CA LYS A 141 -0.14 16.82 6.37
C LYS A 141 0.92 16.66 5.28
N GLU A 142 0.70 17.23 4.09
CA GLU A 142 1.56 17.07 2.91
C GLU A 142 1.73 15.61 2.47
N ILE A 143 0.65 14.80 2.62
CA ILE A 143 0.63 13.37 2.31
C ILE A 143 -0.03 13.14 0.96
N GLY A 144 0.67 12.48 0.04
CA GLY A 144 0.13 12.06 -1.25
C GLY A 144 -0.90 10.93 -1.11
N VAL A 145 -1.96 10.97 -1.92
CA VAL A 145 -3.06 9.99 -1.88
C VAL A 145 -3.07 9.14 -3.14
N ILE A 146 -3.09 7.82 -2.97
CA ILE A 146 -3.26 6.84 -4.04
C ILE A 146 -4.62 6.16 -3.84
N ASN A 147 -5.47 6.20 -4.86
CA ASN A 147 -6.74 5.49 -4.85
C ASN A 147 -6.61 4.13 -5.55
N ALA A 148 -6.79 3.05 -4.81
CA ALA A 148 -6.79 1.69 -5.32
C ALA A 148 -8.21 1.18 -5.59
N SER A 149 -8.35 0.30 -6.58
CA SER A 149 -9.61 -0.32 -6.99
C SER A 149 -10.74 0.67 -7.34
N PRO A 150 -10.51 1.67 -8.20
CA PRO A 150 -11.53 2.66 -8.57
C PRO A 150 -12.72 2.05 -9.31
N LEU A 151 -12.60 0.82 -9.82
CA LEU A 151 -13.67 0.03 -10.41
C LEU A 151 -14.27 -1.00 -9.44
N SER A 152 -14.08 -0.82 -8.14
CA SER A 152 -14.61 -1.71 -7.08
C SER A 152 -14.39 -3.19 -7.38
N MET A 153 -13.14 -3.58 -7.62
CA MET A 153 -12.74 -4.98 -7.90
C MET A 153 -13.51 -5.65 -9.04
N GLY A 154 -13.94 -4.89 -10.03
CA GLY A 154 -14.67 -5.36 -11.19
C GLY A 154 -16.19 -5.09 -11.16
N LEU A 155 -16.74 -4.63 -10.05
CA LEU A 155 -18.16 -4.30 -9.92
C LEU A 155 -18.60 -3.27 -10.97
N LEU A 156 -17.78 -2.26 -11.22
CA LEU A 156 -18.01 -1.18 -12.17
C LEU A 156 -17.33 -1.45 -13.53
N SER A 157 -17.28 -2.70 -13.96
CA SER A 157 -16.68 -3.10 -15.23
C SER A 157 -17.53 -4.12 -15.97
N GLU A 158 -17.45 -4.15 -17.31
CA GLU A 158 -18.15 -5.15 -18.15
C GLU A 158 -17.74 -6.58 -17.83
N ARG A 159 -16.52 -6.81 -17.30
CA ARG A 159 -16.04 -8.13 -16.88
C ARG A 159 -16.85 -8.68 -15.70
N GLY A 160 -17.42 -7.80 -14.89
CA GLY A 160 -18.17 -8.14 -13.69
C GLY A 160 -17.28 -8.60 -12.53
N VAL A 161 -17.93 -9.02 -11.46
CA VAL A 161 -17.28 -9.37 -10.18
C VAL A 161 -16.77 -10.80 -10.15
N PRO A 162 -15.64 -11.07 -9.50
CA PRO A 162 -15.20 -12.43 -9.18
C PRO A 162 -16.12 -13.08 -8.13
N ALA A 163 -16.07 -14.42 -8.02
CA ALA A 163 -16.95 -15.20 -7.15
C ALA A 163 -16.83 -14.85 -5.63
N TRP A 164 -15.70 -14.33 -5.22
CA TRP A 164 -15.44 -13.92 -3.82
C TRP A 164 -15.89 -12.49 -3.49
N HIS A 165 -16.39 -11.73 -4.49
CA HIS A 165 -16.70 -10.31 -4.30
C HIS A 165 -17.85 -10.13 -3.28
N PRO A 166 -17.73 -9.21 -2.31
CA PRO A 166 -18.70 -9.06 -1.22
C PRO A 166 -20.01 -8.38 -1.61
N ALA A 167 -20.11 -7.79 -2.82
CA ALA A 167 -21.31 -7.06 -3.23
C ALA A 167 -22.53 -7.98 -3.28
N PRO A 168 -23.66 -7.57 -2.69
CA PRO A 168 -24.91 -8.32 -2.80
C PRO A 168 -25.46 -8.31 -4.23
N LYS A 169 -26.18 -9.36 -4.60
CA LYS A 169 -26.73 -9.52 -5.96
C LYS A 169 -27.48 -8.29 -6.51
N PRO A 170 -28.35 -7.60 -5.74
CA PRO A 170 -29.03 -6.40 -6.24
C PRO A 170 -28.07 -5.29 -6.65
N LEU A 171 -26.96 -5.12 -5.93
CA LEU A 171 -25.93 -4.12 -6.28
C LEU A 171 -25.20 -4.53 -7.55
N VAL A 172 -24.84 -5.82 -7.70
CA VAL A 172 -24.20 -6.33 -8.92
C VAL A 172 -25.11 -6.13 -10.14
N GLU A 173 -26.42 -6.34 -9.98
CA GLU A 173 -27.40 -6.14 -11.05
C GLU A 173 -27.58 -4.66 -11.40
N ALA A 174 -27.56 -3.77 -10.42
CA ALA A 174 -27.67 -2.33 -10.63
C ALA A 174 -26.45 -1.70 -11.32
N CYS A 175 -25.28 -2.34 -11.24
CA CYS A 175 -24.04 -1.88 -11.86
C CYS A 175 -23.84 -2.39 -13.31
N ARG A 176 -24.79 -3.15 -13.86
CA ARG A 176 -24.78 -3.66 -15.24
C ARG A 176 -25.60 -2.80 -16.18
#